data_3b4a4bddcce35b79fd01a3f7d8571823
#
_entry.id   3b4a4bddcce35b79fd01a3f7d8571823
#
_cell.length_a   1.000
_cell.length_b   1.000
_cell.length_c   1.000
_cell.angle_alpha   90.00
_cell.angle_beta   90.00
_cell.angle_gamma   90.00
#
_symmetry.space_group_name_H-M   'P 1'
#
loop_
_entity.id
_entity.type
_entity.pdbx_description
1 polymer ?
#
loop_
_entity_poly.entity_id
_entity_poly.type
_entity_poly.pdbx_seq_one_letter_code
_entity_poly.pdbx_strand_id
1 'polypeptide(L)'
;MKNGQNNIRTPVTQSDIYAYERGWAEEMVKIWKEKIMHYRIRHTGALYNSVQATSFGGSSRTIAHKFLLYGLYQETGTGNGYYHGNPGDLPFLDPEYRAKHHLGEPRQRRPWFNRKYYASIMKLNDMEGYFYGEEYQGLMADLFKQMFGKL
;
A
#
# COMPACT_ATOMS: atom_id res chain seq x y z
N MET A 1 -2.07 25.88 42.99
CA MET A 1 -3.32 25.54 42.28
C MET A 1 -2.91 25.09 40.87
N LYS A 2 -2.95 23.79 40.60
CA LYS A 2 -2.63 23.25 39.23
C LYS A 2 -3.94 23.23 38.45
N ASN A 3 -4.06 24.08 37.43
CA ASN A 3 -5.15 24.04 36.48
C ASN A 3 -5.11 22.70 35.72
N GLY A 4 -6.02 21.79 36.09
CA GLY A 4 -6.31 20.62 35.31
C GLY A 4 -6.98 21.07 33.99
N GLN A 5 -6.22 21.21 32.92
CA GLN A 5 -6.80 21.28 31.60
C GLN A 5 -7.44 19.93 31.31
N ASN A 6 -8.76 19.87 31.42
CA ASN A 6 -9.54 18.78 30.86
C ASN A 6 -9.33 18.83 29.34
N ASN A 7 -8.38 18.05 28.83
CA ASN A 7 -8.28 17.73 27.41
C ASN A 7 -9.53 16.92 27.04
N ILE A 8 -10.61 17.62 26.72
CA ILE A 8 -11.77 17.04 26.06
C ILE A 8 -11.25 16.63 24.67
N ARG A 9 -10.87 15.36 24.54
CA ARG A 9 -10.55 14.81 23.21
C ARG A 9 -11.82 14.92 22.38
N THR A 10 -11.76 15.64 21.29
CA THR A 10 -12.81 15.62 20.27
C THR A 10 -12.99 14.18 19.79
N PRO A 11 -14.20 13.64 19.77
CA PRO A 11 -14.43 12.28 19.28
C PRO A 11 -13.98 12.17 17.82
N VAL A 12 -13.35 11.05 17.50
CA VAL A 12 -12.93 10.73 16.12
C VAL A 12 -14.20 10.59 15.27
N THR A 13 -14.19 11.24 14.12
CA THR A 13 -15.31 11.21 13.18
C THR A 13 -15.01 10.31 11.98
N GLN A 14 -16.04 9.89 11.26
CA GLN A 14 -15.88 9.18 9.98
C GLN A 14 -15.00 9.95 8.99
N SER A 15 -15.08 11.29 9.00
CA SER A 15 -14.26 12.15 8.15
C SER A 15 -12.78 12.02 8.47
N ASP A 16 -12.43 11.88 9.75
CA ASP A 16 -11.05 11.73 10.21
C ASP A 16 -10.48 10.38 9.76
N ILE A 17 -11.29 9.33 9.83
CA ILE A 17 -10.92 7.99 9.35
C ILE A 17 -10.65 8.03 7.84
N TYR A 18 -11.53 8.64 7.05
CA TYR A 18 -11.33 8.79 5.60
C TYR A 18 -10.08 9.62 5.26
N ALA A 19 -9.82 10.67 6.01
CA ALA A 19 -8.62 11.47 5.83
C ALA A 19 -7.35 10.66 6.11
N TYR A 20 -7.38 9.83 7.16
CA TYR A 20 -6.28 8.95 7.51
C TYR A 20 -6.03 7.88 6.43
N GLU A 21 -7.07 7.18 5.97
CA GLU A 21 -6.99 6.17 4.92
C GLU A 21 -6.41 6.75 3.62
N ARG A 22 -6.87 7.92 3.24
CA ARG A 22 -6.35 8.64 2.07
C ARG A 22 -4.89 9.01 2.23
N GLY A 23 -4.54 9.59 3.38
CA GLY A 23 -3.16 9.96 3.70
C GLY A 23 -2.23 8.75 3.67
N TRP A 24 -2.67 7.61 4.21
CA TRP A 24 -1.93 6.35 4.14
C TRP A 24 -1.73 5.88 2.70
N ALA A 25 -2.77 5.90 1.88
CA ALA A 25 -2.69 5.46 0.49
C ALA A 25 -1.72 6.33 -0.33
N GLU A 26 -1.75 7.64 -0.14
CA GLU A 26 -0.85 8.58 -0.80
C GLU A 26 0.59 8.42 -0.33
N GLU A 27 0.81 8.18 0.96
CA GLU A 27 2.14 7.94 1.51
C GLU A 27 2.75 6.63 0.97
N MET A 28 1.95 5.58 0.79
CA MET A 28 2.41 4.36 0.15
C MET A 28 2.89 4.59 -1.29
N VAL A 29 2.20 5.45 -2.05
CA VAL A 29 2.64 5.85 -3.40
C VAL A 29 4.01 6.52 -3.37
N LYS A 30 4.26 7.42 -2.41
CA LYS A 30 5.56 8.08 -2.25
C LYS A 30 6.66 7.07 -1.94
N ILE A 31 6.43 6.22 -0.93
CA ILE A 31 7.38 5.16 -0.53
C ILE A 31 7.73 4.25 -1.71
N TRP A 32 6.74 3.85 -2.50
CA TRP A 32 6.97 3.00 -3.67
C TRP A 32 7.75 3.71 -4.77
N LYS A 33 7.45 4.98 -5.03
CA LYS A 33 8.21 5.81 -5.97
C LYS A 33 9.66 5.97 -5.55
N GLU A 34 9.92 6.19 -4.27
CA GLU A 34 11.28 6.24 -3.71
C GLU A 34 12.00 4.91 -3.89
N LYS A 35 11.32 3.77 -3.66
CA LYS A 35 11.90 2.44 -3.87
C LYS A 35 12.20 2.16 -5.33
N ILE A 36 11.33 2.55 -6.26
CA ILE A 36 11.58 2.47 -7.70
C ILE A 36 12.87 3.22 -8.06
N MET A 37 13.07 4.40 -7.50
CA MET A 37 14.29 5.19 -7.71
C MET A 37 15.51 4.54 -7.06
N HIS A 38 15.38 4.07 -5.82
CA HIS A 38 16.44 3.39 -5.08
C HIS A 38 16.96 2.15 -5.82
N TYR A 39 16.06 1.30 -6.30
CA TYR A 39 16.41 0.10 -7.07
C TYR A 39 16.75 0.38 -8.53
N ARG A 40 16.76 1.65 -8.95
CA ARG A 40 17.03 2.07 -10.33
C ARG A 40 16.14 1.36 -11.37
N ILE A 41 14.86 1.12 -11.01
CA ILE A 41 13.85 0.55 -11.92
C ILE A 41 13.35 1.67 -12.86
N ARG A 42 14.28 2.30 -13.56
CA ARG A 42 13.97 3.49 -14.35
C ARG A 42 14.53 3.35 -15.75
N HIS A 43 13.77 2.66 -16.62
CA HIS A 43 14.09 2.67 -18.04
C HIS A 43 13.44 3.86 -18.75
N THR A 44 12.12 3.98 -18.67
CA THR A 44 11.34 5.06 -19.32
C THR A 44 10.62 5.97 -18.32
N GLY A 45 10.69 5.66 -17.03
CA GLY A 45 9.88 6.32 -16.00
C GLY A 45 8.41 5.88 -15.99
N ALA A 46 8.00 5.01 -16.91
CA ALA A 46 6.60 4.60 -17.04
C ALA A 46 6.06 3.94 -15.76
N LEU A 47 6.81 3.04 -15.11
CA LEU A 47 6.39 2.44 -13.85
C LEU A 47 6.23 3.51 -12.76
N TYR A 48 7.21 4.38 -12.60
CA TYR A 48 7.18 5.45 -11.61
C TYR A 48 5.93 6.33 -11.78
N ASN A 49 5.61 6.71 -13.02
CA ASN A 49 4.46 7.57 -13.31
C ASN A 49 3.12 6.83 -13.19
N SER A 50 3.12 5.51 -13.35
CA SER A 50 1.90 4.69 -13.25
C SER A 50 1.45 4.40 -11.84
N VAL A 51 2.32 4.58 -10.83
CA VAL A 51 1.99 4.31 -9.43
C VAL A 51 1.03 5.38 -8.93
N GLN A 52 -0.18 4.96 -8.61
CA GLN A 52 -1.27 5.82 -8.16
C GLN A 52 -2.07 5.15 -7.04
N ALA A 53 -2.55 5.95 -6.10
CA ALA A 53 -3.58 5.55 -5.15
C ALA A 53 -4.96 5.96 -5.70
N THR A 54 -5.92 5.08 -5.54
CA THR A 54 -7.32 5.37 -5.82
C THR A 54 -8.13 5.02 -4.60
N SER A 55 -8.90 5.98 -4.08
CA SER A 55 -9.89 5.71 -3.04
C SER A 55 -11.26 5.63 -3.70
N PHE A 56 -12.02 4.59 -3.39
CA PHE A 56 -13.39 4.45 -3.85
C PHE A 56 -14.31 4.86 -2.69
N GLY A 57 -15.07 5.93 -2.92
CA GLY A 57 -16.18 6.31 -2.06
C GLY A 57 -17.40 5.43 -2.38
N GLY A 58 -18.14 5.02 -1.38
CA GLY A 58 -19.35 4.21 -1.51
C GLY A 58 -19.59 3.38 -0.26
N SER A 59 -20.59 2.50 -0.29
CA SER A 59 -20.92 1.58 0.80
C SER A 59 -19.81 0.53 1.06
N SER A 60 -18.91 0.34 0.11
CA SER A 60 -17.74 -0.53 0.24
C SER A 60 -16.47 0.33 0.26
N ARG A 61 -15.84 0.40 1.41
CA ARG A 61 -14.56 1.10 1.58
C ARG A 61 -13.45 0.25 0.99
N THR A 62 -12.87 0.72 -0.09
CA THR A 62 -11.76 0.03 -0.74
C THR A 62 -10.67 1.04 -1.06
N ILE A 63 -9.47 0.77 -0.56
CA ILE A 63 -8.26 1.49 -0.97
C ILE A 63 -7.58 0.63 -2.03
N ALA A 64 -7.37 1.18 -3.22
CA ALA A 64 -6.69 0.49 -4.29
C ALA A 64 -5.47 1.28 -4.77
N HIS A 65 -4.44 0.54 -5.13
CA HIS A 65 -3.25 1.07 -5.78
C HIS A 65 -3.12 0.48 -7.17
N LYS A 66 -2.71 1.30 -8.12
CA LYS A 66 -2.51 0.91 -9.53
C LYS A 66 -1.07 1.15 -9.93
N PHE A 67 -0.54 0.25 -10.72
CA PHE A 67 0.74 0.38 -11.38
C PHE A 67 0.83 -0.56 -12.59
N LEU A 68 1.81 -0.36 -13.45
CA LEU A 68 2.02 -1.20 -14.64
C LEU A 68 2.41 -2.63 -14.26
N LEU A 69 1.85 -3.60 -14.95
CA LEU A 69 2.04 -5.03 -14.71
C LEU A 69 3.53 -5.44 -14.65
N TYR A 70 4.38 -4.82 -15.48
CA TYR A 70 5.81 -5.17 -15.45
C TYR A 70 6.48 -4.83 -14.10
N GLY A 71 5.86 -4.01 -13.26
CA GLY A 71 6.30 -3.77 -11.90
C GLY A 71 6.30 -5.05 -11.04
N LEU A 72 5.36 -5.98 -11.28
CA LEU A 72 5.36 -7.30 -10.65
C LEU A 72 6.58 -8.13 -11.07
N TYR A 73 6.94 -8.07 -12.35
CA TYR A 73 8.12 -8.76 -12.85
C TYR A 73 9.42 -8.20 -12.26
N GLN A 74 9.47 -6.91 -11.98
CA GLN A 74 10.60 -6.30 -11.27
C GLN A 74 10.65 -6.74 -9.80
N GLU A 75 9.50 -6.78 -9.13
CA GLU A 75 9.38 -7.22 -7.74
C GLU A 75 9.86 -8.66 -7.55
N THR A 76 9.41 -9.56 -8.43
CA THR A 76 9.66 -11.00 -8.32
C THR A 76 10.96 -11.44 -8.99
N GLY A 77 11.53 -10.64 -9.87
CA GLY A 77 12.66 -11.01 -10.72
C GLY A 77 12.27 -11.96 -11.86
N THR A 78 10.96 -12.14 -12.12
CA THR A 78 10.49 -12.95 -13.26
C THR A 78 10.60 -12.18 -14.57
N GLY A 79 10.63 -12.87 -15.68
CA GLY A 79 10.72 -12.28 -17.03
C GLY A 79 11.79 -12.94 -17.88
N ASN A 80 12.66 -12.18 -18.54
CA ASN A 80 13.69 -12.70 -19.48
C ASN A 80 14.62 -13.77 -18.89
N GLY A 81 14.77 -13.81 -17.58
CA GLY A 81 15.41 -14.90 -16.89
C GLY A 81 14.34 -15.83 -16.35
N TYR A 82 14.42 -17.08 -16.70
CA TYR A 82 13.51 -18.08 -16.18
C TYR A 82 13.90 -18.44 -14.76
N TYR A 83 13.02 -18.14 -13.84
CA TYR A 83 13.14 -18.63 -12.48
C TYR A 83 12.59 -20.06 -12.42
N HIS A 84 13.34 -20.96 -11.81
CA HIS A 84 12.96 -22.38 -11.59
C HIS A 84 12.91 -23.29 -12.82
N GLY A 85 13.85 -23.15 -13.74
CA GLY A 85 14.06 -24.17 -14.75
C GLY A 85 12.95 -24.37 -15.77
N ASN A 86 12.05 -23.37 -15.89
CA ASN A 86 11.13 -23.34 -17.01
C ASN A 86 11.74 -22.53 -18.17
N PRO A 87 12.37 -23.18 -19.15
CA PRO A 87 13.08 -22.50 -20.21
C PRO A 87 12.15 -21.86 -21.25
N GLY A 88 10.85 -22.11 -21.21
CA GLY A 88 9.92 -21.66 -22.25
C GLY A 88 10.44 -22.05 -23.64
N ASP A 89 10.45 -21.10 -24.56
CA ASP A 89 10.96 -21.29 -25.93
C ASP A 89 12.49 -21.10 -26.07
N LEU A 90 13.20 -20.84 -24.96
CA LEU A 90 14.66 -20.59 -25.02
C LEU A 90 15.51 -21.70 -25.63
N PRO A 91 15.17 -23.00 -25.46
CA PRO A 91 15.92 -24.07 -26.10
C PRO A 91 15.93 -23.99 -27.62
N PHE A 92 14.91 -23.37 -28.23
CA PHE A 92 14.77 -23.21 -29.67
C PHE A 92 15.51 -21.99 -30.24
N LEU A 93 15.99 -21.10 -29.36
CA LEU A 93 16.76 -19.92 -29.77
C LEU A 93 18.23 -20.24 -29.89
N ASP A 94 18.89 -19.61 -30.87
CA ASP A 94 20.32 -19.70 -31.05
C ASP A 94 21.08 -19.34 -29.75
N PRO A 95 22.05 -20.17 -29.31
CA PRO A 95 22.86 -19.92 -28.12
C PRO A 95 23.56 -18.55 -28.12
N GLU A 96 24.07 -18.10 -29.26
CA GLU A 96 24.74 -16.79 -29.39
C GLU A 96 23.73 -15.65 -29.20
N TYR A 97 22.54 -15.79 -29.79
CA TYR A 97 21.45 -14.83 -29.61
C TYR A 97 21.02 -14.75 -28.16
N ARG A 98 20.89 -15.90 -27.46
CA ARG A 98 20.55 -15.94 -26.05
C ARG A 98 21.57 -15.22 -25.18
N ALA A 99 22.86 -15.52 -25.40
CA ALA A 99 23.94 -14.91 -24.65
C ALA A 99 23.99 -13.38 -24.86
N LYS A 100 23.88 -12.94 -26.13
CA LYS A 100 23.88 -11.52 -26.49
C LYS A 100 22.74 -10.73 -25.83
N HIS A 101 21.58 -11.35 -25.65
CA HIS A 101 20.39 -10.71 -25.08
C HIS A 101 20.14 -11.08 -23.62
N HIS A 102 21.09 -11.76 -22.97
CA HIS A 102 20.99 -12.22 -21.59
C HIS A 102 19.68 -13.00 -21.32
N LEU A 103 19.27 -13.82 -22.28
CA LEU A 103 18.09 -14.65 -22.18
C LEU A 103 18.41 -15.92 -21.39
N GLY A 104 17.57 -16.26 -20.42
CA GLY A 104 17.76 -17.39 -19.52
C GLY A 104 18.55 -17.06 -18.25
N GLU A 105 19.08 -15.87 -18.14
CA GLU A 105 19.66 -15.39 -16.89
C GLU A 105 18.56 -14.90 -15.92
N PRO A 106 18.59 -15.33 -14.66
CA PRO A 106 17.62 -14.87 -13.70
C PRO A 106 17.76 -13.36 -13.46
N ARG A 107 16.67 -12.63 -13.56
CA ARG A 107 16.65 -11.22 -13.22
C ARG A 107 16.84 -11.02 -11.73
N GLN A 108 17.57 -9.99 -11.36
CA GLN A 108 17.69 -9.60 -9.99
C GLN A 108 16.32 -9.14 -9.46
N ARG A 109 15.86 -9.77 -8.40
CA ARG A 109 14.67 -9.36 -7.65
C ARG A 109 14.86 -7.96 -7.08
N ARG A 110 13.89 -7.09 -7.27
CA ARG A 110 13.88 -5.71 -6.78
C ARG A 110 12.62 -5.46 -5.98
N PRO A 111 12.62 -5.76 -4.66
CA PRO A 111 11.43 -5.71 -3.81
C PRO A 111 11.03 -4.27 -3.49
N TRP A 112 10.34 -3.62 -4.45
CA TRP A 112 10.02 -2.20 -4.36
C TRP A 112 8.69 -1.92 -3.67
N PHE A 113 7.71 -2.85 -3.70
CA PHE A 113 6.40 -2.57 -3.08
C PHE A 113 6.00 -3.56 -1.98
N ASN A 114 6.16 -4.86 -2.18
CA ASN A 114 5.54 -5.91 -1.38
C ASN A 114 5.89 -5.82 0.11
N ARG A 115 7.18 -5.84 0.43
CA ARG A 115 7.66 -5.92 1.83
C ARG A 115 7.16 -4.75 2.69
N LYS A 116 7.16 -3.53 2.15
CA LYS A 116 6.68 -2.34 2.87
C LYS A 116 5.16 -2.28 2.92
N TYR A 117 4.51 -2.76 1.88
CA TYR A 117 3.06 -2.79 1.80
C TYR A 117 2.43 -3.63 2.90
N TYR A 118 2.86 -4.88 3.06
CA TYR A 118 2.31 -5.75 4.11
C TYR A 118 2.54 -5.20 5.52
N ALA A 119 3.74 -4.74 5.83
CA ALA A 119 4.01 -4.14 7.13
C ALA A 119 3.13 -2.89 7.40
N SER A 120 2.85 -2.13 6.35
CA SER A 120 2.02 -0.93 6.44
C SER A 120 0.53 -1.23 6.56
N ILE A 121 0.04 -2.28 5.90
CA ILE A 121 -1.35 -2.76 6.06
C ILE A 121 -1.63 -3.18 7.51
N MET A 122 -0.73 -3.91 8.14
CA MET A 122 -0.89 -4.30 9.54
C MET A 122 -1.07 -3.05 10.43
N LYS A 123 -0.22 -2.05 10.23
CA LYS A 123 -0.33 -0.79 10.97
C LYS A 123 -1.61 -0.01 10.64
N LEU A 124 -2.06 -0.03 9.40
CA LEU A 124 -3.33 0.59 8.99
C LEU A 124 -4.49 -0.07 9.75
N ASN A 125 -4.56 -1.40 9.77
CA ASN A 125 -5.60 -2.14 10.47
C ASN A 125 -5.61 -1.85 11.98
N ASP A 126 -4.44 -1.76 12.62
CA ASP A 126 -4.33 -1.43 14.03
C ASP A 126 -4.91 -0.04 14.32
N MET A 127 -4.60 0.94 13.46
CA MET A 127 -5.10 2.31 13.60
C MET A 127 -6.60 2.42 13.29
N GLU A 128 -7.08 1.71 12.29
CA GLU A 128 -8.52 1.64 11.99
C GLU A 128 -9.30 1.03 13.16
N GLY A 129 -8.79 -0.07 13.73
CA GLY A 129 -9.39 -0.68 14.92
C GLY A 129 -9.48 0.28 16.10
N TYR A 130 -8.45 1.11 16.30
CA TYR A 130 -8.46 2.16 17.32
C TYR A 130 -9.52 3.25 17.01
N PHE A 131 -9.55 3.78 15.79
CA PHE A 131 -10.50 4.83 15.40
C PHE A 131 -11.95 4.38 15.48
N TYR A 132 -12.26 3.17 15.02
CA TYR A 132 -13.61 2.61 15.15
C TYR A 132 -14.00 2.36 16.60
N GLY A 133 -13.06 1.95 17.44
CA GLY A 133 -13.28 1.82 18.88
C GLY A 133 -13.64 3.16 19.54
N GLU A 134 -12.93 4.22 19.24
CA GLU A 134 -13.21 5.58 19.74
C GLU A 134 -14.56 6.11 19.24
N GLU A 135 -14.89 5.91 17.96
CA GLU A 135 -16.19 6.29 17.40
C GLU A 135 -17.34 5.56 18.09
N TYR A 136 -17.20 4.24 18.28
CA TYR A 136 -18.21 3.43 18.95
C TYR A 136 -18.43 3.87 20.40
N GLN A 137 -17.36 4.16 21.15
CA GLN A 137 -17.47 4.68 22.52
C GLN A 137 -18.19 6.03 22.56
N GLY A 138 -17.93 6.91 21.61
CA GLY A 138 -18.64 8.19 21.48
C GLY A 138 -20.15 8.00 21.27
N LEU A 139 -20.51 7.15 20.32
CA LEU A 139 -21.92 6.83 20.03
C LEU A 139 -22.64 6.23 21.24
N MET A 140 -22.01 5.31 21.96
CA MET A 140 -22.58 4.72 23.18
C MET A 140 -22.75 5.76 24.30
N ALA A 141 -21.78 6.64 24.50
CA ALA A 141 -21.85 7.70 25.48
C ALA A 141 -23.02 8.66 25.19
N ASP A 142 -23.22 9.03 23.92
CA ASP A 142 -24.32 9.89 23.51
C ASP A 142 -25.69 9.19 23.67
N LEU A 143 -25.78 7.92 23.37
CA LEU A 143 -26.98 7.12 23.57
C LEU A 143 -27.36 7.02 25.05
N PHE A 144 -26.38 6.79 25.94
CA PHE A 144 -26.59 6.81 27.38
C PHE A 144 -27.05 8.18 27.90
N LYS A 145 -26.46 9.27 27.38
CA LYS A 145 -26.93 10.61 27.73
C LYS A 145 -28.38 10.86 27.32
N GLN A 146 -28.77 10.40 26.10
CA GLN A 146 -30.16 10.52 25.64
C GLN A 146 -31.12 9.70 26.47
N MET A 147 -30.73 8.49 26.88
CA MET A 147 -31.60 7.59 27.66
C MET A 147 -31.71 8.00 29.14
N PHE A 148 -30.60 8.45 29.72
CA PHE A 148 -30.49 8.67 31.17
C PHE A 148 -30.18 10.11 31.58
N GLY A 149 -29.86 10.99 30.65
CA GLY A 149 -29.51 12.39 30.92
C GLY A 149 -30.68 13.32 31.25
N LYS A 150 -31.87 12.78 31.46
CA LYS A 150 -33.07 13.49 31.92
C LYS A 150 -33.50 13.10 33.34
N LEU A 151 -32.58 12.67 34.18
CA LEU A 151 -32.79 12.48 35.62
C LEU A 151 -32.31 13.69 36.39
#